data_fc801b94b61aa13290b6cb76c46a1981
#
_entry.id   fc801b94b61aa13290b6cb76c46a1981
#
_cell.length_a   1.000
_cell.length_b   1.000
_cell.length_c   1.000
_cell.angle_alpha   90.00
_cell.angle_beta   90.00
_cell.angle_gamma   90.00
#
_symmetry.space_group_name_H-M   'P 1'
#
loop_
_entity.id
_entity.type
_entity.pdbx_description
1 polymer ?
#
loop_
_entity_poly.entity_id
_entity_poly.type
_entity_poly.pdbx_seq_one_letter_code
_entity_poly.pdbx_strand_id
1 'polypeptide(L)'
;CYDFIIKQLKQAIPLLSSEKNNGQINAYATQALLARVYLYREQNKEAFETAQDLITELEKNRQYYLAPRNNYAAQFALNNKFGSESLFEIAFSASDNPGRDGLAYSMHWWGYADIVATKDFVDLMAEDPDDIRCQLLDQVYNGQEIEQNIRYWLMKYPGTSYGVPSVENNYMVFRLSEVYLIAAEAGL
;
A
#
# COMPACT_ATOMS: atom_id res chain seq x y z
N CYS A 1 -0.71 25.80 -7.02
CA CYS A 1 0.10 24.58 -6.96
C CYS A 1 -0.63 23.40 -7.61
N TYR A 2 -1.85 23.04 -7.16
CA TYR A 2 -2.59 21.87 -7.66
C TYR A 2 -2.92 21.95 -9.16
N ASP A 3 -3.31 23.12 -9.70
CA ASP A 3 -3.60 23.26 -11.14
C ASP A 3 -2.39 22.94 -12.01
N PHE A 4 -1.20 23.29 -11.53
CA PHE A 4 0.05 22.90 -12.19
C PHE A 4 0.25 21.40 -12.15
N ILE A 5 0.04 20.75 -10.99
CA ILE A 5 0.16 19.31 -10.84
C ILE A 5 -0.80 18.57 -11.78
N ILE A 6 -2.08 18.95 -11.78
CA ILE A 6 -3.11 18.37 -12.65
C ILE A 6 -2.71 18.51 -14.12
N LYS A 7 -2.26 19.71 -14.52
CA LYS A 7 -1.79 19.95 -15.89
C LYS A 7 -0.63 19.01 -16.28
N GLN A 8 0.37 18.87 -15.40
CA GLN A 8 1.53 18.02 -15.66
C GLN A 8 1.14 16.54 -15.74
N LEU A 9 0.30 16.06 -14.82
CA LEU A 9 -0.17 14.68 -14.83
C LEU A 9 -0.96 14.35 -16.10
N LYS A 10 -1.87 15.23 -16.52
CA LYS A 10 -2.61 15.08 -17.79
C LYS A 10 -1.70 15.03 -19.02
N GLN A 11 -0.62 15.77 -19.01
CA GLN A 11 0.35 15.76 -20.10
C GLN A 11 1.24 14.51 -20.06
N ALA A 12 1.54 13.98 -18.88
CA ALA A 12 2.40 12.81 -18.71
C ALA A 12 1.71 11.50 -19.08
N ILE A 13 0.44 11.31 -18.71
CA ILE A 13 -0.31 10.06 -18.93
C ILE A 13 -0.16 9.52 -20.36
N PRO A 14 -0.41 10.29 -21.44
CA PRO A 14 -0.32 9.77 -22.80
C PRO A 14 1.11 9.49 -23.28
N LEU A 15 2.12 9.92 -22.54
CA LEU A 15 3.54 9.73 -22.88
C LEU A 15 4.15 8.54 -22.16
N LEU A 16 3.46 7.98 -21.16
CA LEU A 16 3.94 6.86 -20.36
C LEU A 16 3.37 5.54 -20.87
N SER A 17 4.17 4.47 -20.73
CA SER A 17 3.69 3.11 -21.00
C SER A 17 2.60 2.72 -19.99
N SER A 18 1.63 1.92 -20.44
CA SER A 18 0.65 1.23 -19.58
C SER A 18 1.14 -0.15 -19.11
N GLU A 19 2.32 -0.57 -19.52
CA GLU A 19 2.89 -1.84 -19.06
C GLU A 19 3.26 -1.76 -17.58
N LYS A 20 3.09 -2.88 -16.88
CA LYS A 20 3.50 -3.01 -15.49
C LYS A 20 5.03 -2.96 -15.42
N ASN A 21 5.54 -1.93 -14.78
CA ASN A 21 6.97 -1.67 -14.74
C ASN A 21 7.46 -1.61 -13.28
N ASN A 22 8.32 -2.54 -12.92
CA ASN A 22 8.78 -2.76 -11.56
C ASN A 22 9.64 -1.58 -11.08
N GLY A 23 9.08 -0.77 -10.18
CA GLY A 23 9.76 0.38 -9.57
C GLY A 23 9.82 1.65 -10.44
N GLN A 24 9.19 1.65 -11.62
CA GLN A 24 9.05 2.86 -12.44
C GLN A 24 7.59 3.27 -12.56
N ILE A 25 7.36 4.58 -12.63
CA ILE A 25 6.01 5.10 -12.80
C ILE A 25 5.50 4.81 -14.22
N ASN A 26 4.24 4.40 -14.34
CA ASN A 26 3.55 4.15 -15.60
C ASN A 26 2.27 5.01 -15.73
N ALA A 27 1.57 4.91 -16.85
CA ALA A 27 0.36 5.66 -17.09
C ALA A 27 -0.72 5.42 -16.01
N TYR A 28 -0.91 4.18 -15.57
CA TYR A 28 -1.91 3.81 -14.55
C TYR A 28 -1.59 4.41 -13.17
N ALA A 29 -0.33 4.36 -12.74
CA ALA A 29 0.10 5.00 -11.50
C ALA A 29 -0.08 6.54 -11.55
N THR A 30 0.21 7.14 -12.71
CA THR A 30 0.03 8.57 -12.93
C THR A 30 -1.44 8.96 -12.91
N GLN A 31 -2.32 8.13 -13.47
CA GLN A 31 -3.77 8.33 -13.45
C GLN A 31 -4.35 8.16 -12.04
N ALA A 32 -3.85 7.18 -11.26
CA ALA A 32 -4.22 7.02 -9.84
C ALA A 32 -3.83 8.26 -9.02
N LEU A 33 -2.63 8.81 -9.25
CA LEU A 33 -2.23 10.08 -8.62
C LEU A 33 -3.15 11.25 -9.02
N LEU A 34 -3.54 11.33 -10.29
CA LEU A 34 -4.46 12.37 -10.76
C LEU A 34 -5.82 12.27 -10.07
N ALA A 35 -6.39 11.06 -9.94
CA ALA A 35 -7.64 10.83 -9.22
C ALA A 35 -7.54 11.26 -7.75
N ARG A 36 -6.44 10.89 -7.05
CA ARG A 36 -6.16 11.32 -5.67
C ARG A 36 -6.07 12.84 -5.56
N VAL A 37 -5.41 13.50 -6.50
CA VAL A 37 -5.27 14.98 -6.51
C VAL A 37 -6.63 15.65 -6.70
N TYR A 38 -7.49 15.12 -7.56
CA TYR A 38 -8.85 15.62 -7.73
C TYR A 38 -9.69 15.47 -6.47
N LEU A 39 -9.62 14.29 -5.81
CA LEU A 39 -10.33 14.04 -4.56
C LEU A 39 -9.90 15.03 -3.47
N TYR A 40 -8.59 15.26 -3.29
CA TYR A 40 -8.07 16.22 -2.30
C TYR A 40 -8.47 17.69 -2.60
N ARG A 41 -8.83 17.97 -3.84
CA ARG A 41 -9.37 19.26 -4.24
C ARG A 41 -10.89 19.36 -4.18
N GLU A 42 -11.56 18.31 -3.69
CA GLU A 42 -13.03 18.23 -3.67
C GLU A 42 -13.64 18.37 -5.09
N GLN A 43 -12.84 18.04 -6.11
CA GLN A 43 -13.30 17.93 -7.50
C GLN A 43 -13.85 16.51 -7.72
N ASN A 44 -14.95 16.20 -7.02
CA ASN A 44 -15.48 14.84 -6.89
C ASN A 44 -15.87 14.23 -8.24
N LYS A 45 -16.45 15.03 -9.13
CA LYS A 45 -16.80 14.54 -10.47
C LYS A 45 -15.57 14.07 -11.23
N GLU A 46 -14.52 14.88 -11.29
CA GLU A 46 -13.27 14.57 -12.00
C GLU A 46 -12.53 13.41 -11.31
N ALA A 47 -12.57 13.34 -9.97
CA ALA A 47 -11.99 12.24 -9.21
C ALA A 47 -12.69 10.92 -9.55
N PHE A 48 -14.03 10.90 -9.52
CA PHE A 48 -14.85 9.73 -9.86
C PHE A 48 -14.60 9.27 -11.29
N GLU A 49 -14.73 10.17 -12.27
CA GLU A 49 -14.53 9.85 -13.69
C GLU A 49 -13.13 9.30 -13.95
N THR A 50 -12.09 9.96 -13.39
CA THR A 50 -10.69 9.51 -13.54
C THR A 50 -10.45 8.14 -12.92
N ALA A 51 -11.00 7.88 -11.73
CA ALA A 51 -10.87 6.59 -11.06
C ALA A 51 -11.65 5.48 -11.80
N GLN A 52 -12.86 5.77 -12.26
CA GLN A 52 -13.71 4.82 -12.99
C GLN A 52 -13.10 4.42 -14.34
N ASP A 53 -12.54 5.38 -15.07
CA ASP A 53 -11.83 5.12 -16.32
C ASP A 53 -10.62 4.20 -16.08
N LEU A 54 -9.85 4.49 -15.03
CA LEU A 54 -8.71 3.65 -14.64
C LEU A 54 -9.13 2.23 -14.26
N ILE A 55 -10.19 2.07 -13.45
CA ILE A 55 -10.73 0.75 -13.09
C ILE A 55 -11.11 -0.02 -14.36
N THR A 56 -11.84 0.61 -15.28
CA THR A 56 -12.27 0.00 -16.54
C THR A 56 -11.09 -0.47 -17.40
N GLU A 57 -10.01 0.29 -17.44
CA GLU A 57 -8.79 -0.11 -18.17
C GLU A 57 -8.05 -1.26 -17.45
N LEU A 58 -7.97 -1.23 -16.13
CA LEU A 58 -7.29 -2.27 -15.36
C LEU A 58 -8.04 -3.60 -15.36
N GLU A 59 -9.38 -3.59 -15.43
CA GLU A 59 -10.19 -4.81 -15.58
C GLU A 59 -9.91 -5.57 -16.90
N LYS A 60 -9.50 -4.86 -17.94
CA LYS A 60 -9.04 -5.47 -19.20
C LYS A 60 -7.64 -6.06 -19.10
N ASN A 61 -6.85 -5.62 -18.12
CA ASN A 61 -5.47 -6.03 -17.93
C ASN A 61 -5.37 -7.06 -16.81
N ARG A 62 -5.20 -8.34 -17.17
CA ARG A 62 -5.14 -9.47 -16.23
C ARG A 62 -4.00 -9.42 -15.21
N GLN A 63 -3.06 -8.48 -15.34
CA GLN A 63 -1.98 -8.29 -14.37
C GLN A 63 -2.43 -7.50 -13.13
N TYR A 64 -3.59 -6.84 -13.19
CA TYR A 64 -4.13 -6.04 -12.10
C TYR A 64 -5.47 -6.59 -11.63
N TYR A 65 -5.55 -6.96 -10.37
CA TYR A 65 -6.79 -7.41 -9.72
C TYR A 65 -6.66 -7.25 -8.21
N LEU A 66 -7.79 -7.13 -7.53
CA LEU A 66 -7.83 -7.06 -6.07
C LEU A 66 -7.36 -8.39 -5.47
N ALA A 67 -6.53 -8.31 -4.45
CA ALA A 67 -6.09 -9.51 -3.73
C ALA A 67 -7.30 -10.25 -3.15
N PRO A 68 -7.40 -11.58 -3.31
CA PRO A 68 -8.45 -12.36 -2.68
C PRO A 68 -8.45 -12.16 -1.16
N ARG A 69 -9.66 -12.10 -0.56
CA ARG A 69 -9.82 -11.87 0.89
C ARG A 69 -8.94 -12.81 1.73
N ASN A 70 -8.92 -14.09 1.40
CA ASN A 70 -8.14 -15.12 2.12
C ASN A 70 -6.61 -15.00 1.92
N ASN A 71 -6.16 -14.11 1.04
CA ASN A 71 -4.75 -13.88 0.74
C ASN A 71 -4.34 -12.41 0.93
N TYR A 72 -5.16 -11.64 1.65
CA TYR A 72 -4.96 -10.19 1.79
C TYR A 72 -3.60 -9.83 2.39
N ALA A 73 -3.19 -10.48 3.47
CA ALA A 73 -1.92 -10.19 4.13
C ALA A 73 -0.70 -10.54 3.25
N ALA A 74 -0.81 -11.58 2.42
CA ALA A 74 0.28 -12.01 1.55
C ALA A 74 0.67 -10.98 0.49
N GLN A 75 -0.19 -10.02 0.16
CA GLN A 75 0.17 -8.94 -0.77
C GLN A 75 1.31 -8.05 -0.25
N PHE A 76 1.52 -8.02 1.08
CA PHE A 76 2.57 -7.24 1.73
C PHE A 76 3.83 -8.07 2.02
N ALA A 77 3.83 -9.34 1.71
CA ALA A 77 4.98 -10.21 1.95
C ALA A 77 6.19 -9.78 1.12
N LEU A 78 7.38 -9.92 1.71
CA LEU A 78 8.64 -9.52 1.09
C LEU A 78 8.88 -10.17 -0.29
N ASN A 79 8.40 -11.39 -0.48
CA ASN A 79 8.51 -12.15 -1.74
C ASN A 79 7.40 -11.86 -2.74
N ASN A 80 6.45 -10.97 -2.41
CA ASN A 80 5.33 -10.58 -3.28
C ASN A 80 5.44 -9.12 -3.76
N LYS A 81 6.65 -8.68 -4.08
CA LYS A 81 6.87 -7.36 -4.66
C LYS A 81 6.13 -7.20 -5.99
N PHE A 82 5.60 -6.01 -6.24
CA PHE A 82 4.84 -5.67 -7.45
C PHE A 82 3.65 -6.60 -7.67
N GLY A 83 2.94 -6.95 -6.59
CA GLY A 83 1.77 -7.82 -6.62
C GLY A 83 0.61 -7.28 -7.46
N SER A 84 -0.48 -8.03 -7.53
CA SER A 84 -1.61 -7.72 -8.43
C SER A 84 -2.30 -6.38 -8.16
N GLU A 85 -2.30 -5.89 -6.94
CA GLU A 85 -2.85 -4.57 -6.61
C GLU A 85 -1.85 -3.41 -6.81
N SER A 86 -0.57 -3.70 -6.99
CA SER A 86 0.46 -2.68 -7.07
C SER A 86 0.39 -1.92 -8.39
N LEU A 87 0.06 -0.63 -8.31
CA LEU A 87 0.17 0.32 -9.42
C LEU A 87 1.54 0.98 -9.42
N PHE A 88 2.08 1.26 -8.24
CA PHE A 88 3.44 1.80 -8.08
C PHE A 88 4.02 1.45 -6.72
N GLU A 89 5.25 0.99 -6.73
CA GLU A 89 6.06 0.73 -5.53
C GLU A 89 7.43 1.37 -5.68
N ILE A 90 7.94 1.91 -4.58
CA ILE A 90 9.37 2.22 -4.46
C ILE A 90 10.09 0.89 -4.24
N ALA A 91 10.94 0.54 -5.19
CA ALA A 91 11.63 -0.75 -5.21
C ALA A 91 12.89 -0.74 -4.35
N PHE A 92 13.08 -1.78 -3.56
CA PHE A 92 14.30 -2.01 -2.80
C PHE A 92 14.90 -3.38 -3.12
N SER A 93 16.21 -3.46 -2.96
CA SER A 93 17.00 -4.68 -3.16
C SER A 93 18.06 -4.82 -2.07
N ALA A 94 18.79 -5.91 -2.05
CA ALA A 94 19.88 -6.12 -1.10
C ALA A 94 20.97 -5.04 -1.19
N SER A 95 21.22 -4.50 -2.39
CA SER A 95 22.24 -3.48 -2.63
C SER A 95 21.73 -2.04 -2.63
N ASP A 96 20.39 -1.85 -2.69
CA ASP A 96 19.74 -0.55 -2.73
C ASP A 96 18.49 -0.59 -1.87
N ASN A 97 18.61 -0.17 -0.61
CA ASN A 97 17.55 -0.19 0.38
C ASN A 97 17.80 0.86 1.47
N PRO A 98 16.79 1.23 2.26
CA PRO A 98 16.91 2.27 3.27
C PRO A 98 17.69 1.84 4.53
N GLY A 99 18.14 0.60 4.61
CA GLY A 99 18.83 0.08 5.77
C GLY A 99 18.01 0.22 7.05
N ARG A 100 18.63 0.75 8.10
CA ARG A 100 18.00 0.98 9.40
C ARG A 100 16.97 2.11 9.41
N ASP A 101 16.98 2.98 8.40
CA ASP A 101 16.01 4.08 8.27
C ASP A 101 14.70 3.63 7.60
N GLY A 102 14.60 2.35 7.25
CA GLY A 102 13.42 1.76 6.63
C GLY A 102 12.25 1.56 7.57
N LEU A 103 11.02 1.57 7.03
CA LEU A 103 9.79 1.38 7.80
C LEU A 103 9.78 0.06 8.59
N ALA A 104 10.30 -1.03 8.00
CA ALA A 104 10.38 -2.31 8.69
C ALA A 104 11.23 -2.21 9.97
N TYR A 105 12.33 -1.46 9.93
CA TYR A 105 13.19 -1.27 11.10
C TYR A 105 12.52 -0.45 12.20
N SER A 106 11.73 0.57 11.82
CA SER A 106 10.98 1.40 12.77
C SER A 106 9.78 0.70 13.37
N MET A 107 9.19 -0.26 12.64
CA MET A 107 7.93 -0.92 13.04
C MET A 107 8.12 -2.25 13.75
N HIS A 108 9.30 -2.90 13.68
CA HIS A 108 9.48 -4.25 14.20
C HIS A 108 10.34 -4.29 15.47
N TRP A 109 10.07 -5.33 16.29
CA TRP A 109 10.80 -5.61 17.53
C TRP A 109 12.28 -5.88 17.34
N TRP A 110 12.68 -6.42 16.19
CA TRP A 110 14.10 -6.66 15.88
C TRP A 110 14.83 -5.41 15.38
N GLY A 111 14.09 -4.32 15.15
CA GLY A 111 14.61 -3.00 14.80
C GLY A 111 14.51 -2.02 15.99
N TYR A 112 14.06 -0.81 15.71
CA TYR A 112 13.90 0.25 16.74
C TYR A 112 12.59 0.12 17.52
N ALA A 113 11.56 -0.45 16.90
CA ALA A 113 10.24 -0.61 17.51
C ALA A 113 9.60 0.73 17.97
N ASP A 114 9.86 1.81 17.21
CA ASP A 114 9.39 3.16 17.55
C ASP A 114 7.92 3.37 17.15
N ILE A 115 7.45 2.63 16.15
CA ILE A 115 6.10 2.75 15.60
C ILE A 115 5.34 1.45 15.87
N VAL A 116 4.34 1.56 16.73
CA VAL A 116 3.46 0.43 17.10
C VAL A 116 2.00 0.86 17.00
N ALA A 117 1.09 -0.10 16.85
CA ALA A 117 -0.33 0.16 16.90
C ALA A 117 -0.76 0.61 18.31
N THR A 118 -1.63 1.61 18.40
CA THR A 118 -2.21 2.01 19.68
C THR A 118 -3.20 0.97 20.16
N LYS A 119 -3.42 0.91 21.48
CA LYS A 119 -4.43 -0.01 22.05
C LYS A 119 -5.82 0.25 21.48
N ASP A 120 -6.21 1.52 21.35
CA ASP A 120 -7.53 1.90 20.82
C ASP A 120 -7.71 1.41 19.37
N PHE A 121 -6.65 1.48 18.54
CA PHE A 121 -6.71 0.93 17.18
C PHE A 121 -6.86 -0.58 17.19
N VAL A 122 -6.15 -1.27 18.07
CA VAL A 122 -6.24 -2.74 18.19
C VAL A 122 -7.62 -3.16 18.69
N ASP A 123 -8.16 -2.46 19.70
CA ASP A 123 -9.50 -2.72 20.22
C ASP A 123 -10.57 -2.52 19.12
N LEU A 124 -10.46 -1.42 18.34
CA LEU A 124 -11.36 -1.16 17.22
C LEU A 124 -11.28 -2.27 16.15
N MET A 125 -10.08 -2.74 15.83
CA MET A 125 -9.90 -3.85 14.88
C MET A 125 -10.50 -5.16 15.41
N ALA A 126 -10.48 -5.37 16.72
CA ALA A 126 -11.02 -6.57 17.37
C ALA A 126 -12.55 -6.60 17.46
N GLU A 127 -13.25 -5.46 17.20
CA GLU A 127 -14.72 -5.41 17.17
C GLU A 127 -15.32 -6.28 16.06
N ASP A 128 -14.59 -6.45 14.95
CA ASP A 128 -14.96 -7.37 13.86
C ASP A 128 -13.93 -8.53 13.78
N PRO A 129 -14.24 -9.70 14.36
CA PRO A 129 -13.33 -10.85 14.33
C PRO A 129 -13.11 -11.40 12.92
N ASP A 130 -13.98 -11.06 11.96
CA ASP A 130 -13.85 -11.44 10.56
C ASP A 130 -13.03 -10.43 9.74
N ASP A 131 -12.56 -9.35 10.35
CA ASP A 131 -11.70 -8.38 9.66
C ASP A 131 -10.31 -8.97 9.40
N ILE A 132 -10.07 -9.33 8.15
CA ILE A 132 -8.79 -9.93 7.73
C ILE A 132 -7.58 -9.00 7.92
N ARG A 133 -7.78 -7.70 8.10
CA ARG A 133 -6.69 -6.75 8.37
C ARG A 133 -6.05 -6.99 9.72
N CYS A 134 -6.75 -7.66 10.65
CA CYS A 134 -6.18 -8.12 11.90
C CYS A 134 -4.94 -9.01 11.70
N GLN A 135 -4.82 -9.70 10.56
CA GLN A 135 -3.62 -10.49 10.21
C GLN A 135 -2.36 -9.62 10.02
N LEU A 136 -2.52 -8.31 9.90
CA LEU A 136 -1.41 -7.36 9.81
C LEU A 136 -0.97 -6.81 11.19
N LEU A 137 -1.49 -7.37 12.26
CA LEU A 137 -1.09 -7.07 13.63
C LEU A 137 -0.44 -8.30 14.25
N ASP A 138 0.76 -8.15 14.81
CA ASP A 138 1.45 -9.22 15.52
C ASP A 138 1.66 -8.84 16.99
N GLN A 139 1.38 -9.77 17.90
CA GLN A 139 1.51 -9.60 19.35
C GLN A 139 2.79 -10.21 19.93
N VAL A 140 3.53 -10.95 19.12
CA VAL A 140 4.59 -11.82 19.64
C VAL A 140 5.95 -11.16 19.54
N TYR A 141 6.60 -10.97 20.67
CA TYR A 141 8.00 -10.57 20.77
C TYR A 141 8.88 -11.79 21.01
N ASN A 142 9.69 -12.19 20.04
CA ASN A 142 10.56 -13.37 20.10
C ASN A 142 9.85 -14.67 20.53
N GLY A 143 8.58 -14.84 20.16
CA GLY A 143 7.80 -16.01 20.57
C GLY A 143 7.34 -15.98 22.03
N GLN A 144 7.46 -14.87 22.72
CA GLN A 144 6.98 -14.68 24.10
C GLN A 144 5.94 -13.57 24.16
N GLU A 145 4.80 -13.82 24.78
CA GLU A 145 3.82 -12.80 25.11
C GLU A 145 4.40 -11.83 26.12
N ILE A 146 4.27 -10.54 25.88
CA ILE A 146 4.67 -9.51 26.83
C ILE A 146 3.44 -9.15 27.67
N GLU A 147 3.26 -9.82 28.80
CA GLU A 147 2.06 -9.76 29.65
C GLU A 147 1.70 -8.36 30.19
N GLN A 148 2.62 -7.39 30.28
CA GLN A 148 2.36 -6.11 30.95
C GLN A 148 2.41 -4.87 30.06
N ASN A 149 2.96 -4.97 28.86
CA ASN A 149 2.98 -3.90 27.84
C ASN A 149 2.85 -4.54 26.47
N ILE A 150 1.68 -5.11 26.17
CA ILE A 150 1.43 -5.71 24.86
C ILE A 150 1.61 -4.64 23.80
N ARG A 151 2.62 -4.81 22.99
CA ARG A 151 2.85 -3.97 21.81
C ARG A 151 2.41 -4.75 20.59
N TYR A 152 1.62 -4.10 19.73
CA TYR A 152 1.16 -4.67 18.48
C TYR A 152 1.98 -4.13 17.34
N TRP A 153 2.72 -5.01 16.70
CA TRP A 153 3.57 -4.68 15.56
C TRP A 153 2.77 -4.62 14.28
N LEU A 154 3.10 -3.67 13.41
CA LEU A 154 2.45 -3.52 12.12
C LEU A 154 3.16 -4.38 11.07
N MET A 155 2.49 -5.45 10.62
CA MET A 155 3.02 -6.43 9.67
C MET A 155 2.81 -6.06 8.19
N LYS A 156 2.35 -4.85 7.90
CA LYS A 156 2.21 -4.37 6.52
C LYS A 156 3.56 -4.25 5.78
N TYR A 157 4.64 -4.01 6.55
CA TYR A 157 6.01 -4.10 6.06
C TYR A 157 6.72 -5.13 6.92
N PRO A 158 6.56 -6.44 6.62
CA PRO A 158 6.93 -7.50 7.56
C PRO A 158 8.42 -7.55 7.88
N GLY A 159 9.28 -6.97 7.04
CA GLY A 159 10.71 -6.86 7.33
C GLY A 159 11.41 -8.18 7.56
N THR A 160 10.79 -9.31 7.15
CA THR A 160 11.37 -10.63 7.29
C THR A 160 11.13 -11.47 6.04
N SER A 161 12.10 -12.30 5.70
CA SER A 161 11.97 -13.37 4.73
C SER A 161 12.30 -14.67 5.44
N TYR A 162 11.32 -15.59 5.54
CA TYR A 162 11.49 -16.86 6.26
C TYR A 162 12.02 -16.69 7.71
N GLY A 163 11.55 -15.65 8.41
CA GLY A 163 11.96 -15.34 9.77
C GLY A 163 13.32 -14.62 9.91
N VAL A 164 14.01 -14.35 8.82
CA VAL A 164 15.25 -13.56 8.82
C VAL A 164 14.92 -12.08 8.60
N PRO A 165 15.40 -11.15 9.45
CA PRO A 165 15.21 -9.71 9.26
C PRO A 165 15.69 -9.24 7.90
N SER A 166 14.89 -8.38 7.25
CA SER A 166 15.20 -7.81 5.95
C SER A 166 14.70 -6.37 5.89
N VAL A 167 15.43 -5.53 5.18
CA VAL A 167 15.10 -4.14 4.92
C VAL A 167 14.64 -3.88 3.48
N GLU A 168 14.39 -4.96 2.74
CA GLU A 168 14.10 -4.91 1.31
C GLU A 168 12.61 -4.78 0.97
N ASN A 169 11.73 -4.54 1.95
CA ASN A 169 10.30 -4.34 1.66
C ASN A 169 10.11 -3.13 0.76
N ASN A 170 9.49 -3.35 -0.39
CA ASN A 170 9.04 -2.26 -1.23
C ASN A 170 7.98 -1.42 -0.52
N TYR A 171 7.91 -0.12 -0.82
CA TYR A 171 6.86 0.74 -0.31
C TYR A 171 5.78 0.91 -1.37
N MET A 172 4.60 0.38 -1.09
CA MET A 172 3.42 0.55 -1.93
C MET A 172 2.92 2.00 -1.86
N VAL A 173 3.06 2.73 -2.95
CA VAL A 173 2.63 4.14 -3.06
C VAL A 173 1.20 4.24 -3.58
N PHE A 174 0.87 3.44 -4.60
CA PHE A 174 -0.47 3.36 -5.18
C PHE A 174 -0.91 1.90 -5.34
N ARG A 175 -2.13 1.62 -4.86
CA ARG A 175 -2.77 0.32 -4.99
C ARG A 175 -4.12 0.45 -5.70
N LEU A 176 -4.49 -0.60 -6.41
CA LEU A 176 -5.80 -0.70 -7.07
C LEU A 176 -6.97 -0.49 -6.09
N SER A 177 -6.89 -1.05 -4.87
CA SER A 177 -7.91 -0.87 -3.83
C SER A 177 -8.15 0.60 -3.48
N GLU A 178 -7.12 1.45 -3.51
CA GLU A 178 -7.29 2.90 -3.30
C GLU A 178 -8.09 3.55 -4.43
N VAL A 179 -7.89 3.12 -5.68
CA VAL A 179 -8.64 3.67 -6.82
C VAL A 179 -10.13 3.38 -6.67
N TYR A 180 -10.50 2.17 -6.20
CA TYR A 180 -11.89 1.83 -5.87
C TYR A 180 -12.44 2.71 -4.73
N LEU A 181 -11.64 2.97 -3.70
CA LEU A 181 -12.05 3.84 -2.58
C LEU A 181 -12.24 5.29 -3.03
N ILE A 182 -11.35 5.82 -3.90
CA ILE A 182 -11.52 7.15 -4.50
C ILE A 182 -12.82 7.22 -5.30
N ALA A 183 -13.11 6.21 -6.14
CA ALA A 183 -14.35 6.17 -6.90
C ALA A 183 -15.58 6.11 -5.98
N ALA A 184 -15.54 5.32 -4.90
CA ALA A 184 -16.62 5.21 -3.94
C ALA A 184 -16.87 6.54 -3.19
N GLU A 185 -15.82 7.19 -2.68
CA GLU A 185 -15.91 8.45 -1.93
C GLU A 185 -16.36 9.60 -2.82
N ALA A 186 -15.80 9.71 -4.02
CA ALA A 186 -16.13 10.77 -4.96
C ALA A 186 -17.50 10.60 -5.64
N GLY A 187 -18.08 9.40 -5.61
CA GLY A 187 -19.39 9.07 -6.18
C GLY A 187 -20.58 9.27 -5.24
N LEU A 188 -20.33 9.66 -3.97
CA LEU A 188 -21.36 9.99 -2.98
C LEU A 188 -21.91 11.40 -3.20
#